data_323daf7665a17b5149330340cb572433
#
_entry.id   323daf7665a17b5149330340cb572433
#
_cell.length_a   1.000
_cell.length_b   1.000
_cell.length_c   1.000
_cell.angle_alpha   90.00
_cell.angle_beta   90.00
_cell.angle_gamma   90.00
#
_symmetry.space_group_name_H-M   'P 1'
#
loop_
_entity.id
_entity.type
_entity.pdbx_description
1 polymer ?
#
loop_
_entity_poly.entity_id
_entity_poly.type
_entity_poly.pdbx_seq_one_letter_code
_entity_poly.pdbx_strand_id
1 'polypeptide(L)'
;LPLWSLIWLKHQIEKIHIRTIFSPHVIHLKHHQVSRNTYMPKGTNQKLKLYRLAQIMLENTDDEHYITMPEIMEELGKYEMTADRKTIYEYRRDLSVLGIEVEGEPIGNRYHYRVVNRPFELPELKLLVDSIQSSKFITEKKTNILIKKLEKLVSKYDAQRLQRQVYVSGRIKTMNESIYYTVDAIHNAISENKKIKFQYFQWNVKKEMELRHGGAWYHISPWGLSWDDENYYMIGYDAEAQMIKHYRVDKMLHIRMSGESREGKEHFKKLDMADYAKKSFGMFRGKETSVKMLVNNSLAGVIIDRFGKDVMMIPEDADHFRVNVDVHVSKQFLGWVFSLGEAVKIIGPDEVVEQMRGEARRLMEQYGE
;
A
#
# COMPACT_ATOMS: atom_id res chain seq x y z
N LEU A 1 19.31 0.23 5.67
CA LEU A 1 19.83 -0.53 4.51
C LEU A 1 19.64 0.30 3.24
N PRO A 2 20.63 0.41 2.35
CA PRO A 2 20.61 1.43 1.31
C PRO A 2 19.72 1.05 0.15
N LEU A 3 19.13 2.06 -0.49
CA LEU A 3 18.27 2.06 -1.68
C LEU A 3 18.77 1.23 -2.90
N TRP A 4 19.96 0.71 -2.86
CA TRP A 4 20.60 -0.05 -3.93
C TRP A 4 20.04 -1.47 -4.12
N SER A 5 19.42 -2.06 -3.10
CA SER A 5 18.84 -3.41 -3.19
C SER A 5 17.52 -3.45 -3.99
N LEU A 6 16.75 -2.37 -3.99
CA LEU A 6 15.51 -2.25 -4.78
C LEU A 6 15.80 -2.03 -6.28
N ILE A 7 16.89 -1.35 -6.60
CA ILE A 7 17.33 -1.11 -7.97
C ILE A 7 17.86 -2.41 -8.59
N TRP A 8 18.54 -3.25 -7.81
CA TRP A 8 19.04 -4.55 -8.27
C TRP A 8 17.90 -5.53 -8.57
N LEU A 9 16.85 -5.55 -7.75
CA LEU A 9 15.67 -6.39 -7.98
C LEU A 9 14.91 -5.97 -9.25
N LYS A 10 14.81 -4.67 -9.50
CA LYS A 10 14.21 -4.13 -10.73
C LYS A 10 14.98 -4.55 -11.99
N HIS A 11 16.31 -4.57 -11.91
CA HIS A 11 17.18 -4.93 -13.03
C HIS A 11 17.19 -6.45 -13.36
N GLN A 12 16.88 -7.31 -12.38
CA GLN A 12 16.74 -8.75 -12.58
C GLN A 12 15.37 -9.10 -13.17
N ILE A 13 14.32 -8.38 -12.84
CA ILE A 13 12.96 -8.59 -13.39
C ILE A 13 12.89 -8.16 -14.86
N GLU A 14 13.63 -7.12 -15.26
CA GLU A 14 13.69 -6.66 -16.66
C GLU A 14 14.44 -7.59 -17.61
N LYS A 15 15.29 -8.47 -17.11
CA LYS A 15 16.00 -9.48 -17.94
C LYS A 15 15.17 -10.71 -18.31
N ILE A 16 13.97 -10.87 -17.74
CA ILE A 16 13.02 -11.93 -18.10
C ILE A 16 11.89 -11.31 -18.95
N HIS A 17 12.25 -10.58 -19.99
CA HIS A 17 11.28 -10.12 -21.00
C HIS A 17 11.13 -11.16 -22.10
N ILE A 18 10.11 -12.01 -21.97
CA ILE A 18 9.52 -12.68 -23.12
C ILE A 18 8.60 -11.63 -23.78
N ARG A 19 9.06 -11.10 -24.92
CA ARG A 19 8.21 -10.31 -25.81
C ARG A 19 7.04 -11.16 -26.26
N THR A 20 5.85 -10.81 -25.84
CA THR A 20 4.62 -11.25 -26.49
C THR A 20 3.81 -10.02 -26.87
N ILE A 21 3.71 -9.84 -28.16
CA ILE A 21 2.89 -8.83 -28.85
C ILE A 21 1.42 -9.12 -28.51
N PHE A 22 0.72 -8.16 -27.94
CA PHE A 22 -0.74 -8.21 -27.83
C PHE A 22 -1.39 -7.05 -28.58
N SER A 23 -2.05 -7.40 -29.65
CA SER A 23 -3.07 -6.59 -30.32
C SER A 23 -4.39 -6.65 -29.52
N PRO A 24 -5.19 -5.56 -29.46
CA PRO A 24 -6.43 -5.54 -28.69
C PRO A 24 -7.58 -6.13 -29.50
N HIS A 25 -7.76 -7.44 -29.40
CA HIS A 25 -9.04 -8.06 -29.80
C HIS A 25 -9.67 -8.76 -28.60
N VAL A 26 -10.87 -8.31 -28.30
CA VAL A 26 -11.80 -8.92 -27.35
C VAL A 26 -12.01 -10.38 -27.71
N ILE A 27 -11.53 -11.29 -26.86
CA ILE A 27 -11.86 -12.71 -26.96
C ILE A 27 -12.69 -13.09 -25.74
N HIS A 28 -13.95 -13.38 -25.99
CA HIS A 28 -14.81 -14.14 -25.09
C HIS A 28 -14.20 -15.53 -24.88
N LEU A 29 -13.55 -15.74 -23.74
CA LEU A 29 -13.14 -17.06 -23.31
C LEU A 29 -14.33 -17.79 -22.72
N LYS A 30 -15.00 -18.62 -23.54
CA LYS A 30 -15.81 -19.73 -23.09
C LYS A 30 -14.94 -20.65 -22.23
N HIS A 31 -15.47 -21.04 -21.06
CA HIS A 31 -14.91 -22.12 -20.26
C HIS A 31 -14.75 -23.38 -21.10
N HIS A 32 -13.55 -23.61 -21.61
CA HIS A 32 -13.16 -24.95 -22.05
C HIS A 32 -12.62 -25.69 -20.83
N GLN A 33 -13.33 -26.73 -20.42
CA GLN A 33 -12.76 -27.81 -19.65
C GLN A 33 -11.56 -28.35 -20.45
N VAL A 34 -10.35 -28.04 -19.96
CA VAL A 34 -9.15 -28.67 -20.47
C VAL A 34 -9.21 -30.13 -20.05
N SER A 35 -9.44 -31.02 -21.01
CA SER A 35 -9.40 -32.45 -20.80
C SER A 35 -8.02 -32.83 -20.29
N ARG A 36 -7.99 -33.52 -19.14
CA ARG A 36 -6.79 -34.12 -18.53
C ARG A 36 -6.34 -35.31 -19.36
N ASN A 37 -5.71 -35.11 -20.48
CA ASN A 37 -4.94 -36.16 -21.17
C ASN A 37 -3.97 -35.52 -22.16
N THR A 38 -2.91 -34.89 -21.64
CA THR A 38 -1.72 -34.62 -22.43
C THR A 38 -0.67 -35.66 -22.06
N TYR A 39 -0.57 -36.68 -22.87
CA TYR A 39 0.50 -37.69 -22.80
C TYR A 39 1.84 -36.97 -23.00
N MET A 40 2.59 -36.77 -21.92
CA MET A 40 3.94 -36.23 -22.01
C MET A 40 4.95 -37.34 -22.23
N PRO A 41 5.85 -37.24 -23.24
CA PRO A 41 6.89 -38.23 -23.49
C PRO A 41 7.80 -38.38 -22.28
N LYS A 42 8.16 -39.63 -21.94
CA LYS A 42 8.97 -40.03 -20.76
C LYS A 42 10.35 -39.34 -20.62
N GLY A 43 10.82 -38.56 -21.60
CA GLY A 43 12.14 -37.88 -21.58
C GLY A 43 12.13 -36.40 -21.22
N THR A 44 10.95 -35.75 -21.19
CA THR A 44 10.86 -34.27 -21.08
C THR A 44 10.76 -33.78 -19.63
N ASN A 45 10.69 -34.66 -18.63
CA ASN A 45 10.27 -34.35 -17.26
C ASN A 45 11.39 -33.93 -16.28
N GLN A 46 12.68 -33.97 -16.64
CA GLN A 46 13.75 -33.67 -15.67
C GLN A 46 13.72 -32.22 -15.18
N LYS A 47 13.60 -31.26 -16.09
CA LYS A 47 13.49 -29.84 -15.72
C LYS A 47 12.23 -29.54 -14.89
N LEU A 48 11.13 -30.24 -15.21
CA LEU A 48 9.87 -30.10 -14.49
C LEU A 48 9.93 -30.77 -13.11
N LYS A 49 10.70 -31.85 -12.96
CA LYS A 49 10.91 -32.51 -11.65
C LYS A 49 11.60 -31.59 -10.65
N LEU A 50 12.67 -30.90 -11.06
CA LEU A 50 13.35 -29.93 -10.19
C LEU A 50 12.41 -28.82 -9.74
N TYR A 51 11.61 -28.27 -10.66
CA TYR A 51 10.61 -27.25 -10.33
C TYR A 51 9.54 -27.78 -9.35
N ARG A 52 9.05 -29.00 -9.56
CA ARG A 52 8.09 -29.63 -8.65
C ARG A 52 8.69 -29.95 -7.28
N LEU A 53 9.94 -30.40 -7.25
CA LEU A 53 10.63 -30.60 -5.98
C LEU A 53 10.77 -29.28 -5.21
N ALA A 54 11.14 -28.18 -5.89
CA ALA A 54 11.18 -26.87 -5.27
C ALA A 54 9.82 -26.49 -4.65
N GLN A 55 8.73 -26.66 -5.39
CA GLN A 55 7.38 -26.40 -4.88
C GLN A 55 7.03 -27.28 -3.67
N ILE A 56 7.28 -28.58 -3.75
CA ILE A 56 7.01 -29.52 -2.66
C ILE A 56 7.76 -29.11 -1.40
N MET A 57 9.04 -28.77 -1.53
CA MET A 57 9.86 -28.33 -0.40
C MET A 57 9.32 -27.03 0.20
N LEU A 58 9.04 -26.02 -0.62
CA LEU A 58 8.51 -24.72 -0.17
C LEU A 58 7.11 -24.82 0.44
N GLU A 59 6.24 -25.69 -0.08
CA GLU A 59 4.86 -25.84 0.40
C GLU A 59 4.75 -26.69 1.67
N ASN A 60 5.61 -27.70 1.82
CA ASN A 60 5.46 -28.69 2.88
C ASN A 60 6.43 -28.56 4.05
N THR A 61 7.32 -27.58 4.02
CA THR A 61 8.29 -27.38 5.12
C THR A 61 8.32 -25.95 5.61
N ASP A 62 8.68 -25.77 6.87
CA ASP A 62 8.98 -24.50 7.54
C ASP A 62 9.87 -24.77 8.76
N ASP A 63 9.97 -23.83 9.70
CA ASP A 63 10.83 -23.97 10.89
C ASP A 63 10.36 -25.08 11.84
N GLU A 64 9.07 -25.45 11.80
CA GLU A 64 8.47 -26.47 12.67
C GLU A 64 8.13 -27.77 11.92
N HIS A 65 8.04 -27.70 10.58
CA HIS A 65 7.57 -28.82 9.76
C HIS A 65 8.63 -29.28 8.77
N TYR A 66 8.84 -30.56 8.77
CA TYR A 66 9.85 -31.25 7.97
C TYR A 66 9.17 -32.25 7.03
N ILE A 67 9.89 -32.67 6.00
CA ILE A 67 9.49 -33.70 5.06
C ILE A 67 10.59 -34.77 4.96
N THR A 68 10.21 -36.03 4.88
CA THR A 68 11.16 -37.15 4.71
C THR A 68 11.32 -37.52 3.23
N MET A 69 12.39 -38.27 2.92
CA MET A 69 12.64 -38.74 1.55
C MET A 69 11.46 -39.58 0.98
N PRO A 70 10.84 -40.50 1.70
CA PRO A 70 9.67 -41.19 1.21
C PRO A 70 8.49 -40.26 0.89
N GLU A 71 8.23 -39.26 1.73
CA GLU A 71 7.16 -38.30 1.52
C GLU A 71 7.44 -37.41 0.30
N ILE A 72 8.71 -36.99 0.07
CA ILE A 72 9.09 -36.27 -1.15
C ILE A 72 8.78 -37.10 -2.39
N MET A 73 9.11 -38.38 -2.36
CA MET A 73 8.85 -39.28 -3.48
C MET A 73 7.35 -39.50 -3.70
N GLU A 74 6.57 -39.59 -2.63
CA GLU A 74 5.11 -39.71 -2.68
C GLU A 74 4.48 -38.44 -3.28
N GLU A 75 4.91 -37.25 -2.81
CA GLU A 75 4.44 -35.96 -3.35
C GLU A 75 4.78 -35.80 -4.84
N LEU A 76 5.97 -36.20 -5.28
CA LEU A 76 6.31 -36.22 -6.70
C LEU A 76 5.43 -37.20 -7.48
N GLY A 77 5.08 -38.35 -6.86
CA GLY A 77 4.17 -39.35 -7.44
C GLY A 77 2.79 -38.78 -7.78
N LYS A 78 2.27 -37.85 -6.99
CA LYS A 78 0.98 -37.17 -7.25
C LYS A 78 0.98 -36.39 -8.59
N TYR A 79 2.16 -36.05 -9.09
CA TYR A 79 2.36 -35.39 -10.38
C TYR A 79 2.80 -36.36 -11.49
N GLU A 80 2.60 -37.68 -11.29
CA GLU A 80 3.04 -38.75 -12.21
C GLU A 80 4.56 -38.72 -12.46
N MET A 81 5.34 -38.22 -11.49
CA MET A 81 6.80 -38.11 -11.56
C MET A 81 7.44 -39.10 -10.61
N THR A 82 8.35 -39.90 -11.14
CA THR A 82 9.20 -40.79 -10.35
C THR A 82 10.61 -40.26 -10.27
N ALA A 83 11.21 -40.27 -9.12
CA ALA A 83 12.61 -39.97 -8.89
C ALA A 83 13.18 -40.96 -7.89
N ASP A 84 14.42 -41.42 -8.11
CA ASP A 84 15.16 -42.16 -7.11
C ASP A 84 15.84 -41.24 -6.09
N ARG A 85 16.32 -41.81 -4.99
CA ARG A 85 16.98 -41.02 -3.93
C ARG A 85 18.19 -40.24 -4.43
N LYS A 86 18.98 -40.82 -5.33
CA LYS A 86 20.18 -40.19 -5.88
C LYS A 86 19.82 -38.91 -6.67
N THR A 87 18.82 -39.01 -7.51
CA THR A 87 18.29 -37.87 -8.28
C THR A 87 17.78 -36.75 -7.36
N ILE A 88 17.10 -37.09 -6.26
CA ILE A 88 16.61 -36.06 -5.30
C ILE A 88 17.79 -35.38 -4.59
N TYR A 89 18.85 -36.12 -4.25
CA TYR A 89 20.08 -35.51 -3.69
C TYR A 89 20.81 -34.58 -4.67
N GLU A 90 20.84 -34.92 -5.95
CA GLU A 90 21.37 -34.05 -6.98
C GLU A 90 20.54 -32.78 -7.12
N TYR A 91 19.24 -32.91 -7.19
CA TYR A 91 18.32 -31.77 -7.25
C TYR A 91 18.38 -30.88 -6.03
N ARG A 92 18.66 -31.41 -4.83
CA ARG A 92 18.88 -30.57 -3.64
C ARG A 92 20.04 -29.61 -3.81
N ARG A 93 21.12 -30.00 -4.48
CA ARG A 93 22.23 -29.13 -4.84
C ARG A 93 21.82 -28.08 -5.86
N ASP A 94 21.02 -28.48 -6.85
CA ASP A 94 20.50 -27.57 -7.86
C ASP A 94 19.54 -26.53 -7.23
N LEU A 95 18.75 -26.92 -6.23
CA LEU A 95 17.90 -26.00 -5.45
C LEU A 95 18.72 -24.90 -4.75
N SER A 96 19.86 -25.24 -4.16
CA SER A 96 20.75 -24.25 -3.55
C SER A 96 21.26 -23.23 -4.58
N VAL A 97 21.59 -23.67 -5.80
CA VAL A 97 21.96 -22.76 -6.92
C VAL A 97 20.80 -21.84 -7.29
N LEU A 98 19.55 -22.30 -7.16
CA LEU A 98 18.35 -21.51 -7.37
C LEU A 98 17.98 -20.61 -6.16
N GLY A 99 18.79 -20.61 -5.12
CA GLY A 99 18.55 -19.82 -3.91
C GLY A 99 17.58 -20.45 -2.91
N ILE A 100 17.30 -21.76 -3.01
CA ILE A 100 16.47 -22.51 -2.05
C ILE A 100 17.39 -23.42 -1.25
N GLU A 101 17.70 -23.05 -0.03
CA GLU A 101 18.56 -23.82 0.84
C GLU A 101 17.76 -24.86 1.60
N VAL A 102 18.13 -26.13 1.42
CA VAL A 102 17.49 -27.28 2.05
C VAL A 102 18.46 -27.89 3.05
N GLU A 103 18.13 -27.82 4.31
CA GLU A 103 18.83 -28.55 5.37
C GLU A 103 18.17 -29.90 5.62
N GLY A 104 18.97 -30.85 6.13
CA GLY A 104 18.49 -32.15 6.54
C GLY A 104 19.13 -32.55 7.85
N GLU A 105 18.31 -33.05 8.77
CA GLU A 105 18.77 -33.54 10.07
C GLU A 105 18.18 -34.92 10.41
N PRO A 106 18.89 -35.76 11.16
CA PRO A 106 18.39 -37.02 11.61
C PRO A 106 17.41 -36.82 12.80
N ILE A 107 16.17 -37.21 12.63
CA ILE A 107 15.18 -37.26 13.71
C ILE A 107 14.72 -38.72 13.86
N GLY A 108 15.07 -39.33 14.95
CA GLY A 108 14.86 -40.80 15.16
C GLY A 108 15.62 -41.62 14.13
N ASN A 109 14.92 -42.49 13.42
CA ASN A 109 15.51 -43.42 12.42
C ASN A 109 15.45 -42.86 10.98
N ARG A 110 15.05 -41.61 10.77
CA ARG A 110 14.84 -41.03 9.44
C ARG A 110 15.52 -39.66 9.33
N TYR A 111 15.92 -39.33 8.12
CA TYR A 111 16.41 -37.99 7.75
C TYR A 111 15.22 -37.12 7.37
N HIS A 112 15.16 -35.94 7.96
CA HIS A 112 14.12 -34.95 7.75
C HIS A 112 14.71 -33.70 7.09
N TYR A 113 14.00 -33.15 6.13
CA TYR A 113 14.47 -32.01 5.33
C TYR A 113 13.51 -30.84 5.47
N ARG A 114 14.08 -29.64 5.49
CA ARG A 114 13.32 -28.38 5.46
C ARG A 114 14.02 -27.31 4.64
N VAL A 115 13.29 -26.31 4.19
CA VAL A 115 13.83 -25.06 3.62
C VAL A 115 14.11 -24.10 4.74
N VAL A 116 15.32 -23.53 4.77
CA VAL A 116 15.79 -22.65 5.87
C VAL A 116 15.90 -21.17 5.45
N ASN A 117 15.91 -20.87 4.18
CA ASN A 117 16.07 -19.49 3.68
C ASN A 117 14.82 -19.04 2.91
N ARG A 118 13.85 -18.50 3.61
CA ARG A 118 12.67 -17.92 2.96
C ARG A 118 12.85 -16.43 2.72
N PRO A 119 12.25 -15.89 1.61
CA PRO A 119 12.34 -14.45 1.32
C PRO A 119 11.71 -13.57 2.40
N PHE A 120 10.76 -14.11 3.14
CA PHE A 120 10.05 -13.45 4.22
C PHE A 120 9.97 -14.35 5.44
N GLU A 121 10.15 -13.76 6.61
CA GLU A 121 9.80 -14.38 7.89
C GLU A 121 8.28 -14.32 8.12
N LEU A 122 7.73 -15.28 8.86
CA LEU A 122 6.30 -15.31 9.16
C LEU A 122 5.79 -14.02 9.85
N PRO A 123 6.51 -13.40 10.81
CA PRO A 123 6.11 -12.11 11.38
C PRO A 123 6.02 -10.97 10.36
N GLU A 124 6.92 -10.92 9.38
CA GLU A 124 6.90 -9.91 8.32
C GLU A 124 5.66 -10.05 7.44
N LEU A 125 5.32 -11.29 7.05
CA LEU A 125 4.10 -11.55 6.28
C LEU A 125 2.83 -11.25 7.06
N LYS A 126 2.80 -11.52 8.38
CA LYS A 126 1.69 -11.10 9.24
C LYS A 126 1.49 -9.59 9.21
N LEU A 127 2.55 -8.80 9.33
CA LEU A 127 2.47 -7.34 9.23
C LEU A 127 1.95 -6.88 7.86
N LEU A 128 2.37 -7.54 6.77
CA LEU A 128 1.85 -7.23 5.43
C LEU A 128 0.36 -7.57 5.29
N VAL A 129 -0.07 -8.72 5.81
CA VAL A 129 -1.48 -9.11 5.83
C VAL A 129 -2.30 -8.11 6.64
N ASP A 130 -1.84 -7.73 7.83
CA ASP A 130 -2.51 -6.76 8.68
C ASP A 130 -2.65 -5.39 8.00
N SER A 131 -1.59 -4.94 7.32
CA SER A 131 -1.59 -3.70 6.56
C SER A 131 -2.60 -3.73 5.40
N ILE A 132 -2.71 -4.85 4.69
CA ILE A 132 -3.68 -5.03 3.60
C ILE A 132 -5.12 -5.11 4.17
N GLN A 133 -5.32 -5.82 5.27
CA GLN A 133 -6.63 -5.96 5.91
C GLN A 133 -7.11 -4.63 6.49
N SER A 134 -6.23 -3.89 7.15
CA SER A 134 -6.56 -2.61 7.78
C SER A 134 -6.77 -1.48 6.78
N SER A 135 -6.28 -1.58 5.56
CA SER A 135 -6.37 -0.54 4.55
C SER A 135 -7.82 -0.28 4.11
N LYS A 136 -8.32 0.95 4.29
CA LYS A 136 -9.59 1.41 3.73
C LYS A 136 -9.55 1.53 2.21
N PHE A 137 -8.36 1.75 1.68
CA PHE A 137 -8.12 1.99 0.27
C PHE A 137 -8.27 0.72 -0.59
N ILE A 138 -8.01 -0.46 -0.03
CA ILE A 138 -8.08 -1.74 -0.76
C ILE A 138 -9.48 -2.34 -0.57
N THR A 139 -10.17 -2.66 -1.66
CA THR A 139 -11.49 -3.30 -1.60
C THR A 139 -11.39 -4.68 -0.92
N GLU A 140 -12.48 -5.15 -0.32
CA GLU A 140 -12.48 -6.44 0.36
C GLU A 140 -12.13 -7.59 -0.58
N LYS A 141 -12.69 -7.59 -1.79
CA LYS A 141 -12.36 -8.58 -2.82
C LYS A 141 -10.87 -8.59 -3.16
N LYS A 142 -10.26 -7.41 -3.33
CA LYS A 142 -8.82 -7.29 -3.62
C LYS A 142 -7.96 -7.69 -2.43
N THR A 143 -8.37 -7.35 -1.21
CA THR A 143 -7.74 -7.81 0.04
C THR A 143 -7.60 -9.33 0.03
N ASN A 144 -8.69 -10.06 -0.18
CA ASN A 144 -8.69 -11.52 -0.19
C ASN A 144 -7.77 -12.09 -1.30
N ILE A 145 -7.74 -11.46 -2.48
CA ILE A 145 -6.84 -11.87 -3.56
C ILE A 145 -5.37 -11.66 -3.19
N LEU A 146 -5.04 -10.53 -2.57
CA LEU A 146 -3.67 -10.21 -2.17
C LEU A 146 -3.18 -11.13 -1.05
N ILE A 147 -4.01 -11.38 -0.04
CA ILE A 147 -3.68 -12.31 1.05
C ILE A 147 -3.42 -13.71 0.49
N LYS A 148 -4.27 -14.23 -0.40
CA LYS A 148 -4.02 -15.51 -1.08
C LYS A 148 -2.73 -15.57 -1.90
N LYS A 149 -2.23 -14.42 -2.35
CA LYS A 149 -0.90 -14.36 -3.01
C LYS A 149 0.22 -14.41 -1.99
N LEU A 150 0.08 -13.75 -0.83
CA LEU A 150 1.06 -13.79 0.25
C LEU A 150 1.13 -15.20 0.87
N GLU A 151 0.00 -15.89 1.03
CA GLU A 151 -0.06 -17.27 1.51
C GLU A 151 0.83 -18.23 0.69
N LYS A 152 1.04 -17.95 -0.60
CA LYS A 152 1.91 -18.76 -1.45
C LYS A 152 3.41 -18.56 -1.21
N LEU A 153 3.79 -17.58 -0.40
CA LEU A 153 5.18 -17.30 -0.06
C LEU A 153 5.68 -18.09 1.15
N VAL A 154 4.78 -18.79 1.83
CA VAL A 154 5.06 -19.62 3.02
C VAL A 154 4.62 -21.07 2.82
N SER A 155 4.87 -21.91 3.83
CA SER A 155 4.36 -23.28 3.87
C SER A 155 2.83 -23.29 3.97
N LYS A 156 2.22 -24.44 3.63
CA LYS A 156 0.78 -24.66 3.84
C LYS A 156 0.35 -24.51 5.31
N TYR A 157 1.25 -24.75 6.23
CA TYR A 157 1.00 -24.65 7.68
C TYR A 157 1.00 -23.19 8.12
N ASP A 158 2.00 -22.42 7.71
CA ASP A 158 2.07 -21.01 8.00
C ASP A 158 1.00 -20.20 7.26
N ALA A 159 0.61 -20.60 6.05
CA ALA A 159 -0.53 -20.00 5.33
C ALA A 159 -1.82 -20.02 6.15
N GLN A 160 -2.08 -21.12 6.90
CA GLN A 160 -3.22 -21.19 7.82
C GLN A 160 -3.10 -20.20 8.99
N ARG A 161 -1.88 -19.92 9.44
CA ARG A 161 -1.60 -18.93 10.50
C ARG A 161 -1.79 -17.51 10.01
N LEU A 162 -1.63 -17.23 8.71
CA LEU A 162 -1.87 -15.91 8.12
C LEU A 162 -3.36 -15.56 8.04
N GLN A 163 -4.26 -16.55 7.93
CA GLN A 163 -5.70 -16.33 7.79
C GLN A 163 -6.41 -15.86 9.08
N ARG A 164 -5.78 -15.97 10.24
CA ARG A 164 -6.43 -15.80 11.56
C ARG A 164 -6.33 -14.39 12.13
N GLN A 165 -5.82 -13.41 11.40
CA GLN A 165 -5.26 -12.22 12.02
C GLN A 165 -6.11 -10.98 11.85
N VAL A 166 -6.03 -10.13 12.79
CA VAL A 166 -6.59 -8.78 12.97
C VAL A 166 -8.06 -8.62 12.57
N TYR A 167 -8.93 -8.72 13.57
CA TYR A 167 -10.29 -8.21 13.48
C TYR A 167 -10.26 -6.69 13.31
N VAL A 168 -10.27 -6.22 12.08
CA VAL A 168 -10.55 -4.82 11.80
C VAL A 168 -12.07 -4.66 11.81
N SER A 169 -12.62 -4.58 13.02
CA SER A 169 -14.07 -4.45 13.23
C SER A 169 -14.59 -3.20 12.54
N GLY A 170 -15.60 -3.40 11.68
CA GLY A 170 -16.39 -2.29 11.12
C GLY A 170 -15.66 -1.36 10.14
N ARG A 171 -14.51 -1.73 9.60
CA ARG A 171 -13.75 -0.87 8.71
C ARG A 171 -14.40 -0.79 7.33
N ILE A 172 -14.93 0.38 6.99
CA ILE A 172 -15.55 0.64 5.69
C ILE A 172 -14.44 0.73 4.64
N LYS A 173 -14.35 -0.28 3.78
CA LYS A 173 -13.44 -0.31 2.65
C LYS A 173 -14.03 0.43 1.44
N THR A 174 -13.16 0.93 0.55
CA THR A 174 -13.62 1.50 -0.72
C THR A 174 -14.36 0.45 -1.57
N MET A 175 -15.35 0.90 -2.31
CA MET A 175 -16.06 0.08 -3.29
C MET A 175 -15.51 0.24 -4.71
N ASN A 176 -14.53 1.11 -4.91
CA ASN A 176 -13.94 1.36 -6.22
C ASN A 176 -12.87 0.32 -6.54
N GLU A 177 -13.23 -0.71 -7.29
CA GLU A 177 -12.32 -1.80 -7.72
C GLU A 177 -11.20 -1.32 -8.66
N SER A 178 -11.36 -0.17 -9.31
CA SER A 178 -10.37 0.36 -10.26
C SER A 178 -9.29 1.24 -9.63
N ILE A 179 -9.37 1.47 -8.31
CA ILE A 179 -8.55 2.48 -7.63
C ILE A 179 -7.03 2.27 -7.82
N TYR A 180 -6.54 1.04 -7.81
CA TYR A 180 -5.12 0.76 -8.03
C TYR A 180 -4.68 1.02 -9.47
N TYR A 181 -5.56 0.84 -10.46
CA TYR A 181 -5.30 1.25 -11.85
C TYR A 181 -5.30 2.77 -11.97
N THR A 182 -6.15 3.45 -11.19
CA THR A 182 -6.17 4.91 -11.14
C THR A 182 -4.86 5.46 -10.57
N VAL A 183 -4.33 4.86 -9.49
CA VAL A 183 -3.01 5.21 -8.94
C VAL A 183 -1.91 4.99 -9.96
N ASP A 184 -1.90 3.84 -10.63
CA ASP A 184 -0.92 3.51 -11.67
C ASP A 184 -0.98 4.50 -12.85
N ALA A 185 -2.18 4.82 -13.33
CA ALA A 185 -2.38 5.83 -14.39
C ALA A 185 -1.87 7.22 -14.01
N ILE A 186 -2.02 7.62 -12.73
CA ILE A 186 -1.49 8.89 -12.22
C ILE A 186 0.04 8.85 -12.21
N HIS A 187 0.66 7.76 -11.71
CA HIS A 187 2.12 7.61 -11.73
C HIS A 187 2.69 7.66 -13.14
N ASN A 188 2.06 6.97 -14.09
CA ASN A 188 2.47 6.97 -15.50
C ASN A 188 2.37 8.37 -16.09
N ALA A 189 1.28 9.10 -15.84
CA ALA A 189 1.11 10.47 -16.30
C ALA A 189 2.16 11.44 -15.72
N ILE A 190 2.53 11.24 -14.43
CA ILE A 190 3.61 12.00 -13.80
C ILE A 190 4.94 11.69 -14.49
N SER A 191 5.26 10.43 -14.72
CA SER A 191 6.51 9.99 -15.34
C SER A 191 6.64 10.45 -16.79
N GLU A 192 5.54 10.45 -17.55
CA GLU A 192 5.51 10.87 -18.94
C GLU A 192 5.30 12.39 -19.12
N ASN A 193 5.23 13.15 -18.04
CA ASN A 193 4.96 14.60 -18.05
C ASN A 193 3.67 14.97 -18.77
N LYS A 194 2.58 14.21 -18.52
CA LYS A 194 1.29 14.39 -19.20
C LYS A 194 0.19 14.82 -18.22
N LYS A 195 -0.79 15.60 -18.72
CA LYS A 195 -2.05 15.85 -18.02
C LYS A 195 -2.91 14.60 -18.01
N ILE A 196 -3.85 14.54 -17.09
CA ILE A 196 -4.90 13.53 -17.02
C ILE A 196 -6.27 14.19 -17.15
N LYS A 197 -7.23 13.40 -17.63
CA LYS A 197 -8.65 13.73 -17.55
C LYS A 197 -9.39 12.63 -16.82
N PHE A 198 -10.35 13.01 -16.00
CA PHE A 198 -11.16 12.10 -15.22
C PHE A 198 -12.50 12.73 -14.87
N GLN A 199 -13.47 11.91 -14.45
CA GLN A 199 -14.71 12.36 -13.83
C GLN A 199 -14.60 12.15 -12.32
N TYR A 200 -15.28 12.99 -11.54
CA TYR A 200 -15.21 12.95 -10.08
C TYR A 200 -16.61 12.77 -9.50
N PHE A 201 -16.79 11.84 -8.57
CA PHE A 201 -18.08 11.57 -7.97
C PHE A 201 -18.14 11.98 -6.49
N GLN A 202 -19.37 12.14 -6.02
CA GLN A 202 -19.74 12.27 -4.62
C GLN A 202 -20.87 11.31 -4.29
N TRP A 203 -21.03 10.97 -3.03
CA TRP A 203 -22.19 10.24 -2.56
C TRP A 203 -23.34 11.21 -2.28
N ASN A 204 -24.55 10.89 -2.74
CA ASN A 204 -25.76 11.57 -2.33
C ASN A 204 -26.34 10.95 -1.04
N VAL A 205 -27.37 11.55 -0.49
CA VAL A 205 -28.06 11.08 0.75
C VAL A 205 -28.73 9.70 0.57
N LYS A 206 -28.98 9.28 -0.67
CA LYS A 206 -29.50 7.95 -0.99
C LYS A 206 -28.38 6.89 -1.13
N LYS A 207 -27.12 7.25 -0.87
CA LYS A 207 -25.93 6.41 -1.01
C LYS A 207 -25.66 5.99 -2.47
N GLU A 208 -26.07 6.82 -3.43
CA GLU A 208 -25.79 6.63 -4.84
C GLU A 208 -24.59 7.48 -5.25
N MET A 209 -23.80 6.99 -6.21
CA MET A 209 -22.71 7.75 -6.82
C MET A 209 -23.27 8.79 -7.78
N GLU A 210 -23.00 10.05 -7.50
CA GLU A 210 -23.39 11.17 -8.34
C GLU A 210 -22.15 11.87 -8.89
N LEU A 211 -22.08 12.02 -10.21
CA LEU A 211 -20.98 12.74 -10.83
C LEU A 211 -21.10 14.24 -10.55
N ARG A 212 -20.01 14.82 -10.06
CA ARG A 212 -19.96 16.25 -9.78
C ARG A 212 -20.00 17.06 -11.10
N HIS A 213 -20.53 18.28 -11.02
CA HIS A 213 -20.64 19.20 -12.16
C HIS A 213 -21.34 18.57 -13.38
N GLY A 214 -22.41 17.76 -13.14
CA GLY A 214 -23.14 17.12 -14.22
C GLY A 214 -22.31 16.15 -15.07
N GLY A 215 -21.25 15.59 -14.51
CA GLY A 215 -20.37 14.65 -15.21
C GLY A 215 -19.28 15.31 -16.06
N ALA A 216 -19.01 16.58 -15.86
CA ALA A 216 -17.91 17.28 -16.54
C ALA A 216 -16.56 16.61 -16.28
N TRP A 217 -15.69 16.66 -17.27
CA TRP A 217 -14.34 16.16 -17.19
C TRP A 217 -13.43 17.17 -16.52
N TYR A 218 -12.64 16.71 -15.56
CA TYR A 218 -11.55 17.47 -14.96
C TYR A 218 -10.29 17.27 -15.80
N HIS A 219 -9.59 18.35 -16.14
CA HIS A 219 -8.33 18.34 -16.86
C HIS A 219 -7.23 18.86 -15.95
N ILE A 220 -6.43 17.98 -15.39
CA ILE A 220 -5.50 18.31 -14.29
C ILE A 220 -4.08 17.85 -14.64
N SER A 221 -3.09 18.68 -14.28
CA SER A 221 -1.68 18.34 -14.32
C SER A 221 -1.29 17.64 -13.00
N PRO A 222 -1.10 16.31 -12.94
CA PRO A 222 -0.77 15.58 -11.72
C PRO A 222 0.70 15.85 -11.37
N TRP A 223 0.99 16.21 -10.12
CA TRP A 223 2.35 16.49 -9.66
C TRP A 223 2.82 15.54 -8.55
N GLY A 224 1.92 14.96 -7.79
CA GLY A 224 2.25 14.01 -6.75
C GLY A 224 1.06 13.23 -6.25
N LEU A 225 1.35 12.13 -5.59
CA LEU A 225 0.42 11.38 -4.78
C LEU A 225 0.84 11.48 -3.33
N SER A 226 -0.10 11.80 -2.45
CA SER A 226 0.07 11.80 -1.02
C SER A 226 -0.85 10.79 -0.38
N TRP A 227 -0.37 10.18 0.69
CA TRP A 227 -1.16 9.30 1.54
C TRP A 227 -1.51 10.06 2.82
N ASP A 228 -2.80 10.27 3.08
CA ASP A 228 -3.27 10.96 4.28
C ASP A 228 -4.61 10.37 4.72
N ASP A 229 -4.79 10.17 6.03
CA ASP A 229 -5.98 9.54 6.64
C ASP A 229 -6.47 8.31 5.86
N GLU A 230 -5.51 7.43 5.54
CA GLU A 230 -5.74 6.15 4.83
C GLU A 230 -6.37 6.29 3.43
N ASN A 231 -6.22 7.44 2.81
CA ASN A 231 -6.63 7.68 1.43
C ASN A 231 -5.47 8.19 0.60
N TYR A 232 -5.46 7.82 -0.68
CA TYR A 232 -4.62 8.50 -1.65
C TYR A 232 -5.25 9.79 -2.11
N TYR A 233 -4.44 10.84 -2.11
CA TYR A 233 -4.76 12.13 -2.69
C TYR A 233 -3.81 12.42 -3.84
N MET A 234 -4.36 12.74 -5.00
CA MET A 234 -3.60 13.32 -6.08
C MET A 234 -3.49 14.82 -5.84
N ILE A 235 -2.26 15.32 -5.81
CA ILE A 235 -1.95 16.73 -5.78
C ILE A 235 -1.67 17.16 -7.21
N GLY A 236 -2.47 18.06 -7.73
CA GLY A 236 -2.40 18.48 -9.12
C GLY A 236 -2.63 19.97 -9.30
N TYR A 237 -2.14 20.50 -10.42
CA TYR A 237 -2.39 21.87 -10.84
C TYR A 237 -3.59 21.93 -11.78
N ASP A 238 -4.54 22.75 -11.43
CA ASP A 238 -5.71 23.08 -12.24
C ASP A 238 -5.44 24.39 -12.96
N ALA A 239 -5.25 24.30 -14.28
CA ALA A 239 -4.89 25.47 -15.10
C ALA A 239 -6.05 26.45 -15.27
N GLU A 240 -7.31 25.99 -15.23
CA GLU A 240 -8.48 26.86 -15.31
C GLU A 240 -8.63 27.71 -14.02
N ALA A 241 -8.41 27.05 -12.88
CA ALA A 241 -8.48 27.72 -11.59
C ALA A 241 -7.16 28.36 -11.15
N GLN A 242 -6.09 28.16 -11.91
CA GLN A 242 -4.71 28.62 -11.65
C GLN A 242 -4.22 28.30 -10.23
N MET A 243 -4.48 27.07 -9.75
CA MET A 243 -4.17 26.70 -8.37
C MET A 243 -3.93 25.20 -8.20
N ILE A 244 -3.21 24.86 -7.13
CA ILE A 244 -3.05 23.46 -6.68
C ILE A 244 -4.38 22.97 -6.09
N LYS A 245 -4.81 21.78 -6.51
CA LYS A 245 -5.99 21.09 -5.99
C LYS A 245 -5.64 19.67 -5.54
N HIS A 246 -6.39 19.20 -4.54
CA HIS A 246 -6.30 17.85 -4.02
C HIS A 246 -7.53 17.05 -4.43
N TYR A 247 -7.31 15.87 -4.94
CA TYR A 247 -8.38 14.97 -5.35
C TYR A 247 -8.21 13.61 -4.69
N ARG A 248 -9.21 13.14 -4.00
CA ARG A 248 -9.23 11.76 -3.48
C ARG A 248 -9.27 10.79 -4.65
N VAL A 249 -8.30 9.90 -4.71
CA VAL A 249 -8.14 8.98 -5.85
C VAL A 249 -9.27 7.95 -5.92
N ASP A 250 -9.83 7.55 -4.78
CA ASP A 250 -10.98 6.63 -4.70
C ASP A 250 -12.26 7.21 -5.33
N LYS A 251 -12.35 8.53 -5.49
CA LYS A 251 -13.48 9.24 -6.10
C LYS A 251 -13.29 9.59 -7.57
N MET A 252 -12.15 9.23 -8.14
CA MET A 252 -11.86 9.46 -9.56
C MET A 252 -12.36 8.29 -10.40
N LEU A 253 -13.08 8.58 -11.47
CA LEU A 253 -13.60 7.61 -12.41
C LEU A 253 -13.11 7.92 -13.83
N HIS A 254 -13.04 6.90 -14.67
CA HIS A 254 -12.75 7.01 -16.10
C HIS A 254 -11.44 7.76 -16.42
N ILE A 255 -10.42 7.60 -15.55
CA ILE A 255 -9.14 8.28 -15.71
C ILE A 255 -8.49 7.92 -17.06
N ARG A 256 -7.96 8.95 -17.73
CA ARG A 256 -7.22 8.80 -18.98
C ARG A 256 -6.08 9.82 -19.02
N MET A 257 -4.94 9.41 -19.52
CA MET A 257 -3.86 10.33 -19.87
C MET A 257 -4.25 11.15 -21.08
N SER A 258 -3.93 12.43 -21.08
CA SER A 258 -4.11 13.30 -22.23
C SER A 258 -2.82 13.37 -23.08
N GLY A 259 -2.92 13.89 -24.32
CA GLY A 259 -1.73 14.17 -25.13
C GLY A 259 -0.93 15.39 -24.66
N GLU A 260 -1.50 16.23 -23.79
CA GLU A 260 -0.94 17.50 -23.37
C GLU A 260 0.11 17.35 -22.27
N SER A 261 1.13 18.22 -22.30
CA SER A 261 2.12 18.30 -21.23
C SER A 261 1.56 18.94 -19.98
N ARG A 262 2.11 18.57 -18.80
CA ARG A 262 1.73 19.17 -17.52
C ARG A 262 2.07 20.65 -17.47
N GLU A 263 1.26 21.41 -16.78
CA GLU A 263 1.42 22.83 -16.46
C GLU A 263 1.62 23.02 -14.95
N GLY A 264 1.99 24.24 -14.54
CA GLY A 264 2.11 24.62 -13.14
C GLY A 264 3.43 24.21 -12.50
N LYS A 265 4.48 23.92 -13.27
CA LYS A 265 5.80 23.49 -12.78
C LYS A 265 6.39 24.47 -11.76
N GLU A 266 6.16 25.77 -11.94
CA GLU A 266 6.65 26.83 -11.07
C GLU A 266 6.11 26.76 -9.66
N HIS A 267 4.85 26.28 -9.49
CA HIS A 267 4.21 26.11 -8.18
C HIS A 267 4.81 24.94 -7.38
N PHE A 268 5.48 24.00 -8.06
CA PHE A 268 6.04 22.79 -7.46
C PHE A 268 7.57 22.80 -7.36
N LYS A 269 8.26 23.73 -8.01
CA LYS A 269 9.75 23.80 -7.99
C LYS A 269 10.35 23.96 -6.59
N LYS A 270 9.64 24.62 -5.68
CA LYS A 270 10.07 24.88 -4.31
C LYS A 270 9.30 24.07 -3.28
N LEU A 271 8.37 23.26 -3.73
CA LEU A 271 7.48 22.48 -2.87
C LEU A 271 8.12 21.12 -2.58
N ASP A 272 8.57 20.91 -1.35
CA ASP A 272 8.83 19.57 -0.85
C ASP A 272 7.48 18.90 -0.58
N MET A 273 7.16 17.87 -1.35
CA MET A 273 5.88 17.17 -1.25
C MET A 273 5.69 16.46 0.10
N ALA A 274 6.79 16.00 0.73
CA ALA A 274 6.72 15.38 2.05
C ALA A 274 6.44 16.43 3.13
N ASP A 275 7.09 17.58 3.05
CA ASP A 275 6.86 18.71 3.94
C ASP A 275 5.44 19.29 3.76
N TYR A 276 5.01 19.43 2.51
CA TYR A 276 3.65 19.88 2.18
C TYR A 276 2.58 18.95 2.78
N ALA A 277 2.77 17.63 2.69
CA ALA A 277 1.85 16.66 3.27
C ALA A 277 1.81 16.74 4.81
N LYS A 278 2.96 16.94 5.47
CA LYS A 278 3.04 17.11 6.94
C LYS A 278 2.29 18.34 7.43
N LYS A 279 2.36 19.44 6.68
CA LYS A 279 1.68 20.70 7.02
C LYS A 279 0.17 20.66 6.80
N SER A 280 -0.33 19.70 6.01
CA SER A 280 -1.75 19.58 5.69
C SER A 280 -2.48 18.68 6.70
N PHE A 281 -3.68 19.07 7.06
CA PHE A 281 -4.60 18.28 7.90
C PHE A 281 -5.75 17.78 7.02
N GLY A 282 -5.81 16.46 6.80
CA GLY A 282 -6.84 15.82 5.95
C GLY A 282 -6.81 16.32 4.51
N MET A 283 -5.67 16.81 4.01
CA MET A 283 -5.51 17.43 2.68
C MET A 283 -6.48 18.61 2.42
N PHE A 284 -6.97 19.23 3.48
CA PHE A 284 -7.76 20.45 3.38
C PHE A 284 -6.85 21.65 3.11
N ARG A 285 -7.34 22.55 2.28
CA ARG A 285 -6.63 23.78 1.97
C ARG A 285 -6.64 24.75 3.15
N GLY A 286 -5.55 25.47 3.27
CA GLY A 286 -5.39 26.56 4.19
C GLY A 286 -4.23 27.44 3.75
N LYS A 287 -4.12 28.64 4.32
CA LYS A 287 -2.94 29.47 4.21
C LYS A 287 -1.84 28.88 5.06
N GLU A 288 -0.67 28.63 4.48
CA GLU A 288 0.50 28.21 5.24
C GLU A 288 0.86 29.30 6.24
N THR A 289 0.92 28.92 7.50
CA THR A 289 1.12 29.86 8.61
C THR A 289 1.92 29.18 9.71
N SER A 290 2.90 29.89 10.26
CA SER A 290 3.61 29.46 11.48
C SER A 290 2.73 29.74 12.69
N VAL A 291 2.19 28.69 13.27
CA VAL A 291 1.26 28.76 14.41
C VAL A 291 2.00 28.49 15.70
N LYS A 292 1.83 29.38 16.67
CA LYS A 292 2.36 29.22 18.03
C LYS A 292 1.29 28.63 18.94
N MET A 293 1.64 27.56 19.62
CA MET A 293 0.76 26.91 20.60
C MET A 293 1.42 26.80 21.97
N LEU A 294 0.66 26.98 23.02
CA LEU A 294 0.99 26.60 24.38
C LEU A 294 0.38 25.24 24.62
N VAL A 295 1.18 24.28 25.07
CA VAL A 295 0.81 22.87 25.17
C VAL A 295 1.20 22.33 26.53
N ASN A 296 0.29 21.58 27.17
CA ASN A 296 0.60 20.89 28.43
C ASN A 296 1.64 19.79 28.19
N ASN A 297 2.57 19.61 29.13
CA ASN A 297 3.67 18.64 29.05
C ASN A 297 3.19 17.19 28.81
N SER A 298 1.99 16.83 29.24
CA SER A 298 1.40 15.50 29.01
C SER A 298 1.16 15.19 27.54
N LEU A 299 1.05 16.21 26.68
CA LEU A 299 0.82 16.06 25.24
C LEU A 299 2.11 16.13 24.39
N ALA A 300 3.30 16.09 25.02
CA ALA A 300 4.56 16.11 24.30
C ALA A 300 4.64 14.97 23.24
N GLY A 301 4.18 13.77 23.58
CA GLY A 301 4.11 12.63 22.64
C GLY A 301 3.20 12.92 21.44
N VAL A 302 2.03 13.53 21.66
CA VAL A 302 1.08 13.87 20.59
C VAL A 302 1.69 14.87 19.59
N ILE A 303 2.43 15.85 20.11
CA ILE A 303 3.14 16.84 19.27
C ILE A 303 4.28 16.17 18.47
N ILE A 304 5.05 15.30 19.10
CA ILE A 304 6.13 14.55 18.43
C ILE A 304 5.56 13.62 17.37
N ASP A 305 4.49 12.88 17.68
CA ASP A 305 3.85 11.96 16.73
C ASP A 305 3.30 12.68 15.51
N ARG A 306 2.80 13.91 15.69
CA ARG A 306 2.22 14.68 14.59
C ARG A 306 3.25 15.45 13.77
N PHE A 307 4.24 16.08 14.40
CA PHE A 307 5.16 17.01 13.75
C PHE A 307 6.59 16.46 13.61
N GLY A 308 6.90 15.34 14.28
CA GLY A 308 8.22 14.71 14.27
C GLY A 308 9.08 15.13 15.46
N LYS A 309 10.15 14.38 15.71
CA LYS A 309 11.09 14.61 16.84
C LYS A 309 11.88 15.92 16.74
N ASP A 310 12.01 16.44 15.53
CA ASP A 310 12.79 17.66 15.28
C ASP A 310 11.98 18.95 15.58
N VAL A 311 10.71 18.82 15.98
CA VAL A 311 9.89 19.97 16.38
C VAL A 311 10.49 20.61 17.63
N MET A 312 10.73 21.94 17.56
CA MET A 312 11.29 22.67 18.69
C MET A 312 10.23 22.89 19.76
N MET A 313 10.42 22.28 20.93
CA MET A 313 9.58 22.46 22.11
C MET A 313 10.35 23.27 23.15
N ILE A 314 9.84 24.43 23.52
CA ILE A 314 10.49 25.37 24.46
C ILE A 314 9.72 25.35 25.76
N PRO A 315 10.29 24.88 26.89
CA PRO A 315 9.63 24.95 28.20
C PRO A 315 9.17 26.39 28.51
N GLU A 316 7.94 26.56 28.96
CA GLU A 316 7.36 27.84 29.34
C GLU A 316 7.24 27.98 30.86
N ASP A 317 6.71 26.93 31.49
CA ASP A 317 6.56 26.81 32.95
C ASP A 317 6.69 25.34 33.39
N ALA A 318 6.32 25.00 34.61
CA ALA A 318 6.40 23.65 35.16
C ALA A 318 5.52 22.65 34.40
N ASP A 319 4.40 23.10 33.84
CA ASP A 319 3.36 22.24 33.27
C ASP A 319 3.23 22.40 31.75
N HIS A 320 3.85 23.41 31.13
CA HIS A 320 3.66 23.76 29.75
C HIS A 320 4.94 24.01 28.96
N PHE A 321 4.87 23.74 27.68
CA PHE A 321 5.87 24.15 26.68
C PHE A 321 5.20 24.90 25.52
N ARG A 322 6.01 25.72 24.86
CA ARG A 322 5.64 26.38 23.59
C ARG A 322 6.18 25.59 22.41
N VAL A 323 5.37 25.54 21.34
CA VAL A 323 5.78 24.98 20.05
C VAL A 323 5.35 25.89 18.92
N ASN A 324 6.24 26.02 17.90
CA ASN A 324 5.92 26.69 16.65
C ASN A 324 5.86 25.63 15.55
N VAL A 325 4.74 25.58 14.83
CA VAL A 325 4.52 24.61 13.74
C VAL A 325 4.03 25.33 12.48
N ASP A 326 4.62 24.99 11.36
CA ASP A 326 4.14 25.46 10.06
C ASP A 326 3.05 24.55 9.56
N VAL A 327 1.84 25.08 9.39
CA VAL A 327 0.66 24.32 9.00
C VAL A 327 -0.21 25.09 8.01
N HIS A 328 -0.97 24.35 7.21
CA HIS A 328 -2.06 24.92 6.44
C HIS A 328 -3.27 25.10 7.37
N VAL A 329 -3.48 26.34 7.81
CA VAL A 329 -4.59 26.67 8.72
C VAL A 329 -5.90 26.42 8.00
N SER A 330 -6.65 25.43 8.49
CA SER A 330 -7.92 24.95 7.95
C SER A 330 -8.86 24.58 9.06
N LYS A 331 -10.14 24.36 8.74
CA LYS A 331 -11.10 23.85 9.73
C LYS A 331 -10.69 22.52 10.35
N GLN A 332 -9.96 21.68 9.60
CA GLN A 332 -9.45 20.42 10.12
C GLN A 332 -8.32 20.64 11.15
N PHE A 333 -7.42 21.57 10.89
CA PHE A 333 -6.40 21.96 11.87
C PHE A 333 -7.04 22.52 13.15
N LEU A 334 -7.98 23.45 13.02
CA LEU A 334 -8.68 24.02 14.18
C LEU A 334 -9.46 22.94 14.93
N GLY A 335 -10.12 22.02 14.23
CA GLY A 335 -10.80 20.87 14.81
C GLY A 335 -9.86 19.91 15.54
N TRP A 336 -8.65 19.69 15.00
CA TRP A 336 -7.63 18.89 15.67
C TRP A 336 -7.16 19.56 16.96
N VAL A 337 -6.89 20.88 16.95
CA VAL A 337 -6.55 21.62 18.18
C VAL A 337 -7.70 21.54 19.20
N PHE A 338 -8.94 21.73 18.74
CA PHE A 338 -10.12 21.63 19.60
C PHE A 338 -10.26 20.24 20.25
N SER A 339 -9.90 19.16 19.52
CA SER A 339 -9.99 17.79 20.05
C SER A 339 -9.00 17.51 21.20
N LEU A 340 -7.97 18.34 21.36
CA LEU A 340 -6.98 18.24 22.45
C LEU A 340 -7.44 18.93 23.74
N GLY A 341 -8.63 19.53 23.73
CA GLY A 341 -9.25 20.16 24.89
C GLY A 341 -8.48 21.36 25.42
N GLU A 342 -8.51 21.54 26.72
CA GLU A 342 -7.87 22.65 27.46
C GLU A 342 -6.32 22.54 27.48
N ALA A 343 -5.78 21.37 27.14
CA ALA A 343 -4.35 21.11 27.20
C ALA A 343 -3.56 21.78 26.07
N VAL A 344 -4.23 22.37 25.06
CA VAL A 344 -3.62 23.12 23.97
C VAL A 344 -4.32 24.43 23.72
N LYS A 345 -3.54 25.50 23.60
CA LYS A 345 -4.04 26.83 23.27
C LYS A 345 -3.22 27.44 22.14
N ILE A 346 -3.89 27.91 21.08
CA ILE A 346 -3.25 28.75 20.06
C ILE A 346 -2.99 30.13 20.68
N ILE A 347 -1.71 30.53 20.68
CA ILE A 347 -1.27 31.81 21.25
C ILE A 347 -0.75 32.78 20.18
N GLY A 348 -0.77 32.39 18.92
CA GLY A 348 -0.40 33.25 17.79
C GLY A 348 -0.30 32.48 16.48
N PRO A 349 -0.33 33.21 15.36
CA PRO A 349 -0.56 34.66 15.22
C PRO A 349 -2.03 35.04 15.50
N ASP A 350 -2.29 36.32 15.73
CA ASP A 350 -3.62 36.83 16.07
C ASP A 350 -4.70 36.42 15.06
N GLU A 351 -4.37 36.40 13.77
CA GLU A 351 -5.27 35.93 12.70
C GLU A 351 -5.80 34.52 12.97
N VAL A 352 -4.96 33.60 13.44
CA VAL A 352 -5.34 32.21 13.71
C VAL A 352 -6.11 32.11 15.04
N VAL A 353 -5.74 32.91 16.03
CA VAL A 353 -6.50 33.01 17.29
C VAL A 353 -7.93 33.49 17.02
N GLU A 354 -8.09 34.50 16.17
CA GLU A 354 -9.44 35.00 15.79
C GLU A 354 -10.24 33.98 14.99
N GLN A 355 -9.60 33.19 14.11
CA GLN A 355 -10.28 32.09 13.42
C GLN A 355 -10.80 31.05 14.43
N MET A 356 -10.00 30.67 15.43
CA MET A 356 -10.44 29.74 16.48
C MET A 356 -11.60 30.32 17.31
N ARG A 357 -11.53 31.62 17.67
CA ARG A 357 -12.64 32.32 18.35
C ARG A 357 -13.90 32.34 17.51
N GLY A 358 -13.76 32.54 16.19
CA GLY A 358 -14.89 32.49 15.25
C GLY A 358 -15.56 31.12 15.21
N GLU A 359 -14.79 30.04 15.17
CA GLU A 359 -15.35 28.68 15.22
C GLU A 359 -16.01 28.38 16.58
N ALA A 360 -15.44 28.87 17.69
CA ALA A 360 -16.06 28.73 19.00
C ALA A 360 -17.42 29.46 19.07
N ARG A 361 -17.51 30.69 18.56
CA ARG A 361 -18.80 31.44 18.48
C ARG A 361 -19.81 30.69 17.62
N ARG A 362 -19.39 30.19 16.43
CA ARG A 362 -20.25 29.41 15.56
C ARG A 362 -20.84 28.18 16.29
N LEU A 363 -20.03 27.49 17.11
CA LEU A 363 -20.50 26.35 17.88
C LEU A 363 -21.49 26.78 18.98
N MET A 364 -21.22 27.88 19.67
CA MET A 364 -22.16 28.43 20.63
C MET A 364 -23.50 28.82 20.01
N GLU A 365 -23.47 29.44 18.80
CA GLU A 365 -24.69 29.79 18.05
C GLU A 365 -25.45 28.54 17.57
N GLN A 366 -24.72 27.46 17.21
CA GLN A 366 -25.33 26.23 16.71
C GLN A 366 -25.94 25.35 17.81
N TYR A 367 -25.35 25.35 19.01
CA TYR A 367 -25.71 24.45 20.13
C TYR A 367 -26.11 25.19 21.42
N GLY A 368 -25.97 26.51 21.44
CA GLY A 368 -26.51 27.34 22.52
C GLY A 368 -28.03 27.45 22.43
N GLU A 369 -28.71 27.46 23.58
CA GLU A 369 -30.14 27.72 23.67
C GLU A 369 -30.44 29.20 23.40
#